data_38a0a04fc74cc639afe114916a6c3bac
#
_entry.id   38a0a04fc74cc639afe114916a6c3bac
#
_cell.length_a   1.000
_cell.length_b   1.000
_cell.length_c   1.000
_cell.angle_alpha   90.00
_cell.angle_beta   90.00
_cell.angle_gamma   90.00
#
_symmetry.space_group_name_H-M   'P 1'
#
loop_
_entity.id
_entity.type
_entity.pdbx_description
1 polymer ?
#
loop_
_entity_poly.entity_id
_entity_poly.type
_entity_poly.pdbx_seq_one_letter_code
_entity_poly.pdbx_strand_id
1 'polypeptide(L)'
;MTDAGWYCYMLVCCDAGSERRTYVGATVAPDRRLRQHNGELVGGARATAGRRWRRQFLVGGFGCERDALRFEWRWKWLTRQAPGATPLERRTHALSLLLSDWEEEGITVLEGSD
;
A
#
# COMPACT_ATOMS: atom_id res chain seq x y z
N MET A 1 -20.43 -8.27 9.92
CA MET A 1 -20.01 -8.17 9.97
C MET A 1 -19.09 -7.95 9.66
N THR A 2 -18.48 -8.13 9.43
CA THR A 2 -17.74 -7.99 9.15
C THR A 2 -16.87 -7.40 8.94
N ASP A 3 -16.48 -7.28 8.81
CA ASP A 3 -15.61 -6.66 8.47
C ASP A 3 -14.29 -6.83 8.91
N ALA A 4 -13.78 -7.79 9.19
CA ALA A 4 -12.48 -8.19 9.56
C ALA A 4 -11.57 -8.39 8.40
N GLY A 5 -11.79 -7.61 7.38
CA GLY A 5 -10.98 -7.73 6.19
C GLY A 5 -9.60 -7.13 6.35
N TRP A 6 -8.68 -7.63 5.57
CA TRP A 6 -7.34 -7.10 5.47
C TRP A 6 -7.20 -6.27 4.20
N TYR A 7 -6.29 -5.33 4.23
CA TYR A 7 -6.03 -4.41 3.13
C TYR A 7 -4.54 -4.34 2.85
N CYS A 8 -4.21 -4.11 1.58
CA CYS A 8 -2.88 -3.65 1.20
C CYS A 8 -2.98 -2.21 0.77
N TYR A 9 -1.97 -1.42 1.07
CA TYR A 9 -2.01 0.01 0.76
C TYR A 9 -0.66 0.48 0.26
N MET A 10 -0.69 1.57 -0.48
CA MET A 10 0.52 2.24 -0.93
C MET A 10 0.47 3.70 -0.55
N LEU A 11 1.54 4.16 0.07
CA LEU A 11 1.71 5.54 0.47
C LEU A 11 2.70 6.24 -0.43
N VAL A 12 2.46 7.53 -0.65
CA VAL A 12 3.38 8.40 -1.36
C VAL A 12 3.76 9.54 -0.42
N CYS A 13 5.04 9.86 -0.39
CA CYS A 13 5.52 10.94 0.46
C CYS A 13 5.10 12.29 -0.10
N CYS A 14 4.60 13.17 0.78
CA CYS A 14 4.14 14.50 0.40
C CYS A 14 5.18 15.58 0.64
N ASP A 15 6.31 15.24 1.24
CA ASP A 15 7.31 16.24 1.58
C ASP A 15 8.09 16.66 0.35
N ALA A 16 8.37 17.96 0.24
CA ALA A 16 9.15 18.49 -0.85
C ALA A 16 10.54 17.83 -0.87
N GLY A 17 10.97 17.41 -2.03
CA GLY A 17 12.25 16.74 -2.18
C GLY A 17 12.19 15.23 -1.93
N SER A 18 11.06 14.73 -1.45
CA SER A 18 10.89 13.30 -1.15
C SER A 18 9.66 12.71 -1.85
N GLU A 19 9.13 13.40 -2.85
CA GLU A 19 7.88 13.01 -3.52
C GLU A 19 7.96 11.65 -4.19
N ARG A 20 9.18 11.16 -4.40
CA ARG A 20 9.37 9.87 -5.06
C ARG A 20 9.32 8.69 -4.11
N ARG A 21 9.34 8.95 -2.82
CA ARG A 21 9.33 7.85 -1.84
C ARG A 21 7.95 7.24 -1.75
N THR A 22 7.93 5.91 -1.71
CA THR A 22 6.70 5.15 -1.58
C THR A 22 6.86 4.10 -0.49
N TYR A 23 5.72 3.64 0.01
CA TYR A 23 5.70 2.57 1.01
C TYR A 23 4.48 1.69 0.77
N VAL A 24 4.67 0.38 0.84
CA VAL A 24 3.58 -0.60 0.68
C VAL A 24 3.50 -1.44 1.94
N GLY A 25 2.29 -1.66 2.43
CA GLY A 25 2.07 -2.44 3.63
C GLY A 25 0.70 -3.11 3.65
N ALA A 26 0.43 -3.84 4.71
CA ALA A 26 -0.85 -4.50 4.92
C ALA A 26 -1.38 -4.17 6.30
N THR A 27 -2.71 -4.09 6.43
CA THR A 27 -3.34 -3.72 7.69
C THR A 27 -4.82 -4.10 7.70
N VAL A 28 -5.39 -4.24 8.90
CA VAL A 28 -6.85 -4.35 9.06
C VAL A 28 -7.50 -2.98 9.25
N ALA A 29 -6.71 -1.95 9.51
CA ALA A 29 -7.22 -0.62 9.84
C ALA A 29 -6.47 0.44 9.04
N PRO A 30 -6.82 0.63 7.75
CA PRO A 30 -6.04 1.50 6.87
C PRO A 30 -5.96 2.95 7.32
N ASP A 31 -7.04 3.52 7.86
CA ASP A 31 -7.00 4.91 8.30
C ASP A 31 -6.14 5.10 9.54
N ARG A 32 -6.26 4.18 10.49
CA ARG A 32 -5.43 4.21 11.69
C ARG A 32 -3.95 4.03 11.30
N ARG A 33 -3.68 3.11 10.39
CA ARG A 33 -2.31 2.84 9.97
C ARG A 33 -1.68 4.06 9.30
N LEU A 34 -2.44 4.77 8.49
CA LEU A 34 -1.96 6.00 7.87
C LEU A 34 -1.59 7.04 8.94
N ARG A 35 -2.41 7.17 9.97
CA ARG A 35 -2.13 8.10 11.06
C ARG A 35 -0.87 7.71 11.84
N GLN A 36 -0.63 6.41 11.98
CA GLN A 36 0.61 5.92 12.59
C GLN A 36 1.82 6.28 11.75
N HIS A 37 1.74 6.10 10.43
CA HIS A 37 2.84 6.46 9.54
C HIS A 37 3.13 7.95 9.58
N ASN A 38 2.11 8.76 9.74
CA ASN A 38 2.24 10.22 9.79
C ASN A 38 2.63 10.75 11.18
N GLY A 39 2.82 9.86 12.14
CA GLY A 39 3.25 10.28 13.46
C GLY A 39 2.13 10.83 14.33
N GLU A 40 0.88 10.75 13.90
CA GLU A 40 -0.25 11.20 14.70
C GLU A 40 -0.60 10.20 15.79
N LEU A 41 -0.23 8.96 15.59
CA LEU A 41 -0.41 7.88 16.56
C LEU A 41 0.91 7.13 16.68
N VAL A 42 1.14 6.52 17.83
CA VAL A 42 2.32 5.71 18.06
C VAL A 42 2.26 4.43 17.22
N GLY A 43 3.40 3.96 16.77
CA GLY A 43 3.48 2.66 16.10
C GLY A 43 3.74 2.70 14.60
N GLY A 44 4.21 3.81 14.07
CA GLY A 44 4.55 3.88 12.67
C GLY A 44 5.81 3.09 12.34
N ALA A 45 6.01 2.79 11.07
CA ALA A 45 7.18 2.05 10.61
C ALA A 45 8.40 2.97 10.57
N ARG A 46 9.57 2.37 10.74
CA ARG A 46 10.83 3.09 10.64
C ARG A 46 10.99 3.79 9.30
N ALA A 47 10.61 3.09 8.24
CA ALA A 47 10.79 3.60 6.87
C ALA A 47 9.97 4.85 6.60
N THR A 48 8.92 5.09 7.39
CA THR A 48 8.04 6.24 7.17
C THR A 48 8.25 7.37 8.18
N ALA A 49 9.11 7.13 9.17
CA ALA A 49 9.28 8.08 10.28
C ALA A 49 9.79 9.43 9.79
N GLY A 50 9.23 10.49 10.37
CA GLY A 50 9.70 11.85 10.11
C GLY A 50 9.22 12.45 8.79
N ARG A 51 8.32 11.78 8.10
CA ARG A 51 7.80 12.26 6.83
C ARG A 51 6.29 12.27 6.83
N ARG A 52 5.72 13.00 5.89
CA ARG A 52 4.28 13.07 5.72
C ARG A 52 3.88 12.24 4.51
N TRP A 53 2.80 11.47 4.65
CA TRP A 53 2.37 10.50 3.67
C TRP A 53 0.90 10.66 3.34
N ARG A 54 0.55 10.40 2.08
CA ARG A 54 -0.85 10.23 1.70
C ARG A 54 -1.01 8.85 1.09
N ARG A 55 -2.21 8.31 1.20
CA ARG A 55 -2.50 7.00 0.63
C ARG A 55 -2.86 7.15 -0.84
N GLN A 56 -2.08 6.52 -1.69
CA GLN A 56 -2.30 6.55 -3.13
C GLN A 56 -3.23 5.44 -3.57
N PHE A 57 -3.03 4.24 -3.05
CA PHE A 57 -3.86 3.08 -3.37
C PHE A 57 -4.23 2.33 -2.11
N LEU A 58 -5.45 1.79 -2.14
CA LEU A 58 -5.95 0.90 -1.09
C LEU A 58 -6.62 -0.28 -1.80
N VAL A 59 -6.16 -1.49 -1.48
CA VAL A 59 -6.70 -2.72 -2.05
C VAL A 59 -7.29 -3.53 -0.93
N GLY A 60 -8.56 -3.88 -1.02
CA GLY A 60 -9.25 -4.65 0.00
C GLY A 60 -9.80 -5.95 -0.52
N GLY A 61 -10.42 -6.72 0.37
CA GLY A 61 -11.04 -7.98 0.02
C GLY A 61 -10.27 -9.21 0.46
N PHE A 62 -9.16 -9.03 1.18
CA PHE A 62 -8.39 -10.16 1.69
C PHE A 62 -9.06 -10.70 2.94
N GLY A 63 -9.35 -12.00 2.94
CA GLY A 63 -10.06 -12.62 4.06
C GLY A 63 -9.19 -12.89 5.27
N CYS A 64 -7.87 -12.83 5.13
CA CYS A 64 -6.96 -13.11 6.23
C CYS A 64 -5.63 -12.39 6.00
N GLU A 65 -4.85 -12.32 7.07
CA GLU A 65 -3.54 -11.68 7.03
C GLU A 65 -2.62 -12.31 6.01
N ARG A 66 -2.63 -13.62 5.95
CA ARG A 66 -1.74 -14.37 5.06
C ARG A 66 -1.91 -13.94 3.61
N ASP A 67 -3.14 -13.80 3.16
CA ASP A 67 -3.40 -13.42 1.78
C ASP A 67 -2.98 -11.99 1.50
N ALA A 68 -3.22 -11.08 2.45
CA ALA A 68 -2.77 -9.70 2.31
C ALA A 68 -1.25 -9.62 2.25
N LEU A 69 -0.56 -10.39 3.09
CA LEU A 69 0.91 -10.40 3.10
C LEU A 69 1.48 -10.98 1.81
N ARG A 70 0.83 -11.99 1.24
CA ARG A 70 1.22 -12.55 -0.06
C ARG A 70 1.11 -11.49 -1.15
N PHE A 71 0.01 -10.74 -1.15
CA PHE A 71 -0.21 -9.67 -2.11
C PHE A 71 0.84 -8.57 -1.95
N GLU A 72 1.09 -8.18 -0.72
CA GLU A 72 2.10 -7.17 -0.42
C GLU A 72 3.48 -7.60 -0.92
N TRP A 73 3.86 -8.84 -0.65
CA TRP A 73 5.15 -9.36 -1.07
C TRP A 73 5.27 -9.36 -2.60
N ARG A 74 4.24 -9.84 -3.29
CA ARG A 74 4.24 -9.87 -4.76
C ARG A 74 4.29 -8.47 -5.34
N TRP A 75 3.59 -7.53 -4.74
CA TRP A 75 3.62 -6.14 -5.18
C TRP A 75 5.04 -5.59 -5.14
N LYS A 76 5.73 -5.80 -4.01
CA LYS A 76 7.10 -5.34 -3.86
C LYS A 76 8.05 -6.03 -4.82
N TRP A 77 7.85 -7.32 -5.01
CA TRP A 77 8.69 -8.10 -5.91
C TRP A 77 8.53 -7.63 -7.36
N LEU A 78 7.31 -7.46 -7.81
CA LEU A 78 7.03 -7.00 -9.17
C LEU A 78 7.52 -5.57 -9.39
N THR A 79 7.47 -4.72 -8.35
CA THR A 79 7.95 -3.35 -8.45
C THR A 79 9.42 -3.28 -8.87
N ARG A 80 10.24 -4.20 -8.37
CA ARG A 80 11.67 -4.20 -8.71
C ARG A 80 11.92 -4.44 -10.18
N GLN A 81 11.01 -5.10 -10.85
CA GLN A 81 11.15 -5.46 -12.25
C GLN A 81 10.33 -4.59 -13.17
N ALA A 82 9.46 -3.77 -12.62
CA ALA A 82 8.54 -2.96 -13.42
C ALA A 82 9.26 -1.79 -14.07
N PRO A 83 8.85 -1.42 -15.29
CA PRO A 83 9.38 -0.22 -15.92
C PRO A 83 8.83 1.04 -15.24
N GLY A 84 9.55 2.12 -15.35
CA GLY A 84 9.13 3.40 -14.81
C GLY A 84 10.32 4.20 -14.34
N ALA A 85 10.22 5.52 -14.47
CA ALA A 85 11.30 6.43 -14.09
C ALA A 85 11.28 6.72 -12.59
N THR A 86 10.14 6.51 -11.92
CA THR A 86 10.00 6.83 -10.50
C THR A 86 9.45 5.62 -9.75
N PRO A 87 9.67 5.56 -8.42
CA PRO A 87 9.07 4.50 -7.61
C PRO A 87 7.55 4.45 -7.73
N LEU A 88 6.89 5.60 -7.82
CA LEU A 88 5.45 5.64 -7.98
C LEU A 88 5.02 4.97 -9.28
N GLU A 89 5.70 5.28 -10.39
CA GLU A 89 5.38 4.66 -11.67
C GLU A 89 5.58 3.16 -11.65
N ARG A 90 6.67 2.70 -11.07
CA ARG A 90 6.95 1.27 -10.98
C ARG A 90 5.94 0.54 -10.12
N ARG A 91 5.57 1.14 -8.98
CA ARG A 91 4.58 0.54 -8.09
C ARG A 91 3.21 0.49 -8.72
N THR A 92 2.84 1.53 -9.47
CA THR A 92 1.56 1.57 -10.15
C THR A 92 1.51 0.51 -11.24
N HIS A 93 2.59 0.37 -12.00
CA HIS A 93 2.68 -0.65 -13.04
C HIS A 93 2.61 -2.06 -12.44
N ALA A 94 3.36 -2.27 -11.36
CA ALA A 94 3.37 -3.57 -10.68
C ALA A 94 1.99 -3.93 -10.14
N LEU A 95 1.27 -2.96 -9.58
CA LEU A 95 -0.07 -3.18 -9.08
C LEU A 95 -1.01 -3.62 -10.21
N SER A 96 -0.92 -2.96 -11.35
CA SER A 96 -1.73 -3.28 -12.51
C SER A 96 -1.51 -4.72 -12.97
N LEU A 97 -0.25 -5.14 -13.04
CA LEU A 97 0.09 -6.51 -13.40
C LEU A 97 -0.41 -7.50 -12.38
N LEU A 98 -0.22 -7.18 -11.10
CA LEU A 98 -0.61 -8.07 -10.02
C LEU A 98 -2.11 -8.29 -9.98
N LEU A 99 -2.89 -7.22 -10.16
CA LEU A 99 -4.35 -7.33 -10.17
C LEU A 99 -4.84 -8.18 -11.34
N SER A 100 -4.16 -8.07 -12.47
CA SER A 100 -4.48 -8.85 -13.65
C SER A 100 -4.27 -10.35 -13.41
N ASP A 101 -3.25 -10.69 -12.61
CA ASP A 101 -2.86 -12.08 -12.36
C ASP A 101 -3.46 -12.67 -11.09
N TRP A 102 -4.07 -11.85 -10.24
CA TRP A 102 -4.58 -12.34 -8.96
C TRP A 102 -5.87 -13.10 -9.17
N GLU A 103 -5.86 -14.36 -8.82
CA GLU A 103 -6.96 -15.25 -9.14
C GLU A 103 -8.09 -15.26 -8.11
N GLU A 104 -7.86 -14.69 -6.95
CA GLU A 104 -8.87 -14.69 -5.90
C GLU A 104 -9.93 -13.63 -6.15
N GLU A 105 -11.17 -14.02 -5.98
CA GLU A 105 -12.29 -13.09 -6.17
C GLU A 105 -12.44 -12.17 -4.98
N GLY A 106 -13.09 -11.05 -5.18
CA GLY A 106 -13.41 -10.13 -4.10
C GLY A 106 -12.37 -9.07 -3.81
N ILE A 107 -11.26 -9.08 -4.57
CA ILE A 107 -10.24 -8.06 -4.40
C ILE A 107 -10.68 -6.79 -5.10
N THR A 108 -10.71 -5.70 -4.36
CA THR A 108 -11.20 -4.41 -4.87
C THR A 108 -10.16 -3.33 -4.66
N VAL A 109 -9.91 -2.56 -5.70
CA VAL A 109 -9.03 -1.40 -5.61
C VAL A 109 -9.87 -0.19 -5.24
N LEU A 110 -9.53 0.43 -4.13
CA LEU A 110 -10.12 1.69 -3.70
C LEU A 110 -9.06 2.75 -3.90
N GLU A 111 -9.42 3.89 -4.46
CA GLU A 111 -8.46 4.95 -4.62
C GLU A 111 -8.08 5.52 -3.26
N GLY A 112 -6.86 6.01 -3.16
CA GLY A 112 -6.41 6.62 -1.94
C GLY A 112 -7.11 7.94 -1.70
N SER A 113 -7.24 8.30 -0.43
CA SER A 113 -7.73 9.61 -0.04
C SER A 113 -6.63 10.32 0.73
N ASP A 114 -6.65 11.58 0.65
CA ASP A 114 -5.60 12.40 1.30
C ASP A 114 -5.74 12.48 2.78
#